data_87cf283914999f51e1a22c32e96771f3
#
_entry.id   87cf283914999f51e1a22c32e96771f3
#
_cell.length_a   1.000
_cell.length_b   1.000
_cell.length_c   1.000
_cell.angle_alpha   90.00
_cell.angle_beta   90.00
_cell.angle_gamma   90.00
#
_symmetry.space_group_name_H-M   'P 1'
#
loop_
_entity.id
_entity.type
_entity.pdbx_description
1 polymer ?
#
loop_
_entity_poly.entity_id
_entity_poly.type
_entity_poly.pdbx_seq_one_letter_code
_entity_poly.pdbx_strand_id
1 'polypeptide(L)'
;MPEAELPYSMQSIDFNNFVNNLDTSNKEFISGVWNYDDGHLYNSLINLNTGKNYNKTHLVPFGEYIPFIASLRGIIDFFDMPMSNVKHGKKNQQNIAVFNDRSANFAPLICFDIAFGETVRKSNKSSDFIINVSNDTWFGKSIGPYQHLDIARVRTIENNKWMIRATNDGFSALIDNNGTIVDKLEKGVTDVLDGSIMLLDKRTIYSQYGYYLPYVLAFFILLISVIIRLCSKKQY
;
A
#
# COMPACT_ATOMS: atom_id res chain seq x y z
N MET A 1 -2.23 -10.13 8.94
CA MET A 1 -0.93 -10.85 8.81
C MET A 1 -0.11 -10.12 7.77
N PRO A 2 1.24 -10.14 7.83
CA PRO A 2 2.14 -9.43 6.92
C PRO A 2 2.06 -9.81 5.44
N GLU A 3 2.92 -9.19 4.61
CA GLU A 3 3.09 -9.46 3.18
C GLU A 3 3.63 -10.88 2.96
N ALA A 4 3.00 -11.62 2.04
CA ALA A 4 3.37 -12.99 1.65
C ALA A 4 3.55 -13.95 2.84
N GLU A 5 2.75 -13.75 3.89
CA GLU A 5 2.86 -14.51 5.15
C GLU A 5 2.38 -15.96 5.00
N LEU A 6 1.31 -16.18 4.24
CA LEU A 6 0.82 -17.52 4.02
C LEU A 6 1.76 -18.27 3.04
N PRO A 7 2.25 -19.46 3.43
CA PRO A 7 3.17 -20.24 2.62
C PRO A 7 2.48 -20.93 1.43
N TYR A 8 1.20 -20.66 1.24
CA TYR A 8 0.36 -21.27 0.21
C TYR A 8 0.05 -20.28 -0.89
N SER A 9 -0.09 -20.74 -2.13
CA SER A 9 -0.75 -19.94 -3.16
C SER A 9 -2.26 -20.06 -3.03
N MET A 10 -3.01 -19.03 -3.44
CA MET A 10 -4.47 -19.00 -3.36
C MET A 10 -5.15 -20.16 -4.11
N GLN A 11 -4.48 -20.77 -5.10
CA GLN A 11 -4.98 -21.88 -5.92
C GLN A 11 -4.63 -23.25 -5.35
N SER A 12 -3.86 -23.32 -4.26
CA SER A 12 -3.44 -24.60 -3.69
C SER A 12 -4.55 -25.26 -2.85
N ILE A 13 -4.49 -26.60 -2.78
CA ILE A 13 -5.39 -27.39 -1.92
C ILE A 13 -5.15 -27.01 -0.44
N ASP A 14 -3.89 -26.79 -0.06
CA ASP A 14 -3.52 -26.45 1.30
C ASP A 14 -4.08 -25.08 1.73
N PHE A 15 -4.13 -24.10 0.82
CA PHE A 15 -4.79 -22.83 1.06
C PHE A 15 -6.29 -23.02 1.34
N ASN A 16 -6.99 -23.81 0.51
CA ASN A 16 -8.40 -24.07 0.71
C ASN A 16 -8.66 -24.80 2.03
N ASN A 17 -7.83 -25.80 2.35
CA ASN A 17 -7.91 -26.49 3.64
C ASN A 17 -7.68 -25.55 4.82
N PHE A 18 -6.69 -24.64 4.72
CA PHE A 18 -6.43 -23.65 5.74
C PHE A 18 -7.63 -22.72 5.95
N VAL A 19 -8.19 -22.16 4.87
CA VAL A 19 -9.34 -21.24 4.93
C VAL A 19 -10.57 -21.94 5.50
N ASN A 20 -10.85 -23.18 5.10
CA ASN A 20 -12.02 -23.96 5.58
C ASN A 20 -11.92 -24.30 7.09
N ASN A 21 -10.73 -24.33 7.66
CA ASN A 21 -10.51 -24.60 9.08
C ASN A 21 -10.45 -23.32 9.92
N LEU A 22 -10.52 -22.11 9.32
CA LEU A 22 -10.56 -20.87 10.07
C LEU A 22 -11.94 -20.66 10.70
N ASP A 23 -11.95 -20.34 11.99
CA ASP A 23 -13.16 -19.82 12.64
C ASP A 23 -13.37 -18.36 12.24
N THR A 24 -14.16 -18.13 11.20
CA THR A 24 -14.51 -16.81 10.69
C THR A 24 -15.73 -16.20 11.38
N SER A 25 -16.26 -16.80 12.45
CA SER A 25 -17.39 -16.30 13.22
C SER A 25 -17.02 -14.97 13.90
N ASN A 26 -17.62 -13.88 13.46
CA ASN A 26 -17.39 -12.52 14.00
C ASN A 26 -15.93 -12.00 13.90
N LYS A 27 -15.12 -12.56 13.02
CA LYS A 27 -13.73 -12.15 12.79
C LYS A 27 -13.45 -12.01 11.31
N GLU A 28 -12.58 -11.07 10.96
CA GLU A 28 -12.06 -10.90 9.61
C GLU A 28 -10.57 -11.24 9.58
N PHE A 29 -10.20 -12.12 8.65
CA PHE A 29 -8.81 -12.51 8.46
C PHE A 29 -8.27 -11.90 7.18
N ILE A 30 -7.28 -11.02 7.33
CA ILE A 30 -6.62 -10.33 6.22
C ILE A 30 -5.15 -10.70 6.22
N SER A 31 -4.66 -11.18 5.08
CA SER A 31 -3.28 -11.67 4.96
C SER A 31 -2.68 -11.38 3.60
N GLY A 32 -1.35 -11.19 3.60
CA GLY A 32 -0.56 -11.30 2.37
C GLY A 32 -0.46 -12.75 1.92
N VAL A 33 -0.56 -12.96 0.60
CA VAL A 33 -0.55 -14.30 -0.03
C VAL A 33 -0.04 -14.20 -1.46
N TRP A 34 0.50 -15.30 -1.98
CA TRP A 34 0.80 -15.43 -3.40
C TRP A 34 -0.45 -15.84 -4.17
N ASN A 35 -0.75 -15.11 -5.24
CA ASN A 35 -1.87 -15.38 -6.14
C ASN A 35 -1.33 -15.73 -7.53
N TYR A 36 -1.71 -16.90 -8.06
CA TYR A 36 -1.37 -17.33 -9.41
C TYR A 36 -2.62 -17.25 -10.28
N ASP A 37 -2.70 -16.24 -11.14
CA ASP A 37 -3.86 -15.96 -11.97
C ASP A 37 -3.42 -15.73 -13.42
N ASP A 38 -4.14 -16.36 -14.37
CA ASP A 38 -3.90 -16.28 -15.82
C ASP A 38 -2.41 -16.49 -16.20
N GLY A 39 -1.78 -17.51 -15.60
CA GLY A 39 -0.38 -17.85 -15.86
C GLY A 39 0.65 -16.89 -15.25
N HIS A 40 0.22 -15.99 -14.36
CA HIS A 40 1.07 -14.96 -13.76
C HIS A 40 1.02 -15.02 -12.24
N LEU A 41 2.17 -14.75 -11.61
CA LEU A 41 2.29 -14.67 -10.16
C LEU A 41 2.07 -13.22 -9.71
N TYR A 42 1.24 -13.04 -8.69
CA TYR A 42 0.98 -11.75 -8.04
C TYR A 42 1.27 -11.82 -6.54
N ASN A 43 1.82 -10.76 -6.01
CA ASN A 43 1.86 -10.50 -4.59
C ASN A 43 0.53 -9.86 -4.19
N SER A 44 -0.24 -10.50 -3.31
CA SER A 44 -1.63 -10.14 -3.06
C SER A 44 -1.94 -9.97 -1.58
N LEU A 45 -2.89 -9.11 -1.28
CA LEU A 45 -3.55 -8.97 0.01
C LEU A 45 -4.98 -9.49 -0.14
N ILE A 46 -5.37 -10.44 0.70
CA ILE A 46 -6.68 -11.10 0.64
C ILE A 46 -7.45 -10.95 1.93
N ASN A 47 -8.76 -10.76 1.81
CA ASN A 47 -9.72 -11.04 2.87
C ASN A 47 -10.16 -12.51 2.77
N LEU A 48 -9.75 -13.35 3.72
CA LEU A 48 -9.99 -14.79 3.71
C LEU A 48 -11.47 -15.16 3.91
N ASN A 49 -12.25 -14.26 4.50
CA ASN A 49 -13.69 -14.48 4.71
C ASN A 49 -14.47 -14.34 3.39
N THR A 50 -14.08 -13.41 2.52
CA THR A 50 -14.80 -13.09 1.29
C THR A 50 -14.11 -13.57 0.01
N GLY A 51 -12.84 -13.95 0.10
CA GLY A 51 -12.00 -14.29 -1.06
C GLY A 51 -11.61 -13.08 -1.91
N LYS A 52 -12.04 -11.86 -1.55
CA LYS A 52 -11.66 -10.66 -2.28
C LYS A 52 -10.19 -10.33 -2.05
N ASN A 53 -9.47 -10.04 -3.12
CA ASN A 53 -8.05 -9.75 -3.07
C ASN A 53 -7.67 -8.48 -3.83
N TYR A 54 -6.52 -7.95 -3.48
CA TYR A 54 -5.80 -6.86 -4.14
C TYR A 54 -4.42 -7.35 -4.55
N ASN A 55 -4.04 -7.13 -5.79
CA ASN A 55 -2.70 -7.46 -6.30
C ASN A 55 -1.80 -6.22 -6.26
N LYS A 56 -0.61 -6.34 -5.72
CA LYS A 56 0.39 -5.26 -5.59
C LYS A 56 0.58 -4.51 -6.90
N THR A 57 0.40 -3.19 -6.87
CA THR A 57 0.42 -2.35 -8.07
C THR A 57 1.84 -1.89 -8.42
N HIS A 58 2.65 -1.57 -7.43
CA HIS A 58 4.02 -1.10 -7.60
C HIS A 58 5.02 -2.13 -7.08
N LEU A 59 5.64 -2.83 -7.99
CA LEU A 59 6.68 -3.79 -7.67
C LEU A 59 8.02 -3.09 -7.45
N VAL A 60 8.85 -3.69 -6.59
CA VAL A 60 10.20 -3.20 -6.33
C VAL A 60 11.11 -3.56 -7.50
N PRO A 61 11.70 -2.56 -8.19
CA PRO A 61 12.66 -2.83 -9.26
C PRO A 61 13.85 -3.65 -8.74
N PHE A 62 14.30 -4.61 -9.53
CA PHE A 62 15.39 -5.57 -9.21
C PHE A 62 15.12 -6.52 -8.03
N GLY A 63 14.04 -6.32 -7.26
CA GLY A 63 13.61 -7.24 -6.23
C GLY A 63 12.49 -8.17 -6.73
N GLU A 64 11.41 -7.59 -7.25
CA GLU A 64 10.22 -8.33 -7.70
C GLU A 64 10.10 -8.40 -9.22
N TYR A 65 10.76 -7.51 -9.95
CA TYR A 65 10.87 -7.55 -11.41
C TYR A 65 12.18 -6.89 -11.88
N ILE A 66 12.60 -7.25 -13.10
CA ILE A 66 13.78 -6.67 -13.72
C ILE A 66 13.33 -5.71 -14.83
N PRO A 67 13.52 -4.38 -14.66
CA PRO A 67 13.18 -3.42 -15.71
C PRO A 67 14.11 -3.59 -16.91
N PHE A 68 13.57 -3.42 -18.13
CA PHE A 68 14.28 -3.41 -19.43
C PHE A 68 14.90 -4.74 -19.91
N ILE A 69 14.75 -5.86 -19.20
CA ILE A 69 15.55 -7.07 -19.49
C ILE A 69 14.71 -8.28 -19.93
N ALA A 70 13.54 -8.07 -20.52
CA ALA A 70 12.87 -9.19 -21.21
C ALA A 70 13.75 -9.78 -22.35
N SER A 71 14.64 -8.96 -22.94
CA SER A 71 15.58 -9.36 -24.01
C SER A 71 16.94 -9.88 -23.54
N LEU A 72 17.27 -9.78 -22.24
CA LEU A 72 18.55 -10.25 -21.70
C LEU A 72 18.39 -11.50 -20.81
N ARG A 73 17.17 -12.01 -20.62
CA ARG A 73 16.96 -13.31 -19.99
C ARG A 73 17.67 -14.40 -20.80
N GLY A 74 18.52 -15.13 -20.16
CA GLY A 74 19.32 -16.19 -20.77
C GLY A 74 20.74 -15.77 -21.19
N ILE A 75 21.13 -14.50 -21.03
CA ILE A 75 22.52 -14.05 -21.27
C ILE A 75 23.30 -13.94 -19.97
N ILE A 76 22.61 -13.75 -18.81
CA ILE A 76 23.27 -13.60 -17.52
C ILE A 76 22.48 -14.43 -16.48
N ASP A 77 23.00 -15.59 -16.11
CA ASP A 77 22.44 -16.51 -15.08
C ASP A 77 22.23 -15.83 -13.71
N PHE A 78 22.92 -14.72 -13.46
CA PHE A 78 22.79 -13.92 -12.24
C PHE A 78 21.39 -13.26 -12.07
N PHE A 79 20.64 -13.10 -13.17
CA PHE A 79 19.33 -12.44 -13.15
C PHE A 79 18.13 -13.40 -13.03
N ASP A 80 18.36 -14.70 -12.95
CA ASP A 80 17.32 -15.69 -12.64
C ASP A 80 17.03 -15.75 -11.12
N MET A 81 16.68 -14.59 -10.56
CA MET A 81 16.17 -14.58 -9.19
C MET A 81 14.76 -15.19 -9.15
N PRO A 82 14.45 -16.04 -8.15
CA PRO A 82 13.16 -16.75 -8.06
C PRO A 82 11.93 -15.83 -8.08
N MET A 83 12.07 -14.56 -7.70
CA MET A 83 11.02 -13.57 -7.59
C MET A 83 10.86 -12.66 -8.83
N SER A 84 11.67 -12.83 -9.88
CA SER A 84 11.70 -11.92 -11.04
C SER A 84 10.50 -12.05 -12.00
N ASN A 85 9.49 -12.86 -11.67
CA ASN A 85 8.32 -13.14 -12.51
C ASN A 85 7.00 -12.60 -11.94
N VAL A 86 7.06 -11.75 -10.91
CA VAL A 86 5.87 -11.14 -10.34
C VAL A 86 5.29 -10.09 -11.31
N LYS A 87 3.99 -10.09 -11.46
CA LYS A 87 3.25 -9.14 -12.30
C LYS A 87 2.68 -7.99 -11.49
N HIS A 88 2.65 -6.82 -12.11
CA HIS A 88 1.94 -5.67 -11.57
C HIS A 88 0.42 -5.91 -11.54
N GLY A 89 -0.21 -5.63 -10.42
CA GLY A 89 -1.66 -5.58 -10.33
C GLY A 89 -2.27 -4.45 -11.18
N LYS A 90 -3.56 -4.51 -11.44
CA LYS A 90 -4.28 -3.47 -12.18
C LYS A 90 -4.32 -2.16 -11.37
N LYS A 91 -4.18 -1.00 -12.04
CA LYS A 91 -4.11 0.32 -11.38
C LYS A 91 -5.41 0.77 -10.68
N ASN A 92 -6.56 0.21 -11.04
CA ASN A 92 -7.87 0.62 -10.54
C ASN A 92 -8.58 -0.54 -9.84
N GLN A 93 -7.89 -1.19 -8.90
CA GLN A 93 -8.50 -2.25 -8.10
C GLN A 93 -9.43 -1.64 -7.04
N GLN A 94 -10.47 -2.39 -6.71
CA GLN A 94 -11.47 -1.97 -5.72
C GLN A 94 -10.92 -2.14 -4.30
N ASN A 95 -11.43 -1.32 -3.38
CA ASN A 95 -11.23 -1.50 -1.96
C ASN A 95 -11.90 -2.79 -1.48
N ILE A 96 -11.41 -3.32 -0.38
CA ILE A 96 -11.92 -4.56 0.21
C ILE A 96 -12.83 -4.21 1.39
N ALA A 97 -14.05 -4.72 1.36
CA ALA A 97 -15.00 -4.56 2.46
C ALA A 97 -14.67 -5.53 3.60
N VAL A 98 -14.90 -5.10 4.82
CA VAL A 98 -14.81 -5.89 6.05
C VAL A 98 -16.09 -5.72 6.86
N PHE A 99 -16.49 -6.78 7.59
CA PHE A 99 -17.66 -6.83 8.46
C PHE A 99 -18.98 -6.51 7.77
N ASN A 100 -19.73 -7.53 7.43
CA ASN A 100 -21.03 -7.43 6.74
C ASN A 100 -22.06 -6.57 7.49
N ASP A 101 -21.97 -6.44 8.83
CA ASP A 101 -22.93 -5.69 9.66
C ASP A 101 -22.60 -4.20 9.79
N ARG A 102 -21.35 -3.81 9.56
CA ARG A 102 -20.87 -2.43 9.49
C ARG A 102 -19.89 -2.36 8.35
N SER A 103 -20.42 -2.27 7.13
CA SER A 103 -19.61 -2.28 5.91
C SER A 103 -18.55 -1.17 5.95
N ALA A 104 -17.40 -1.46 6.51
CA ALA A 104 -16.20 -0.64 6.38
C ALA A 104 -15.37 -1.15 5.21
N ASN A 105 -14.75 -0.23 4.48
CA ASN A 105 -13.87 -0.55 3.38
C ASN A 105 -12.45 -0.10 3.73
N PHE A 106 -11.47 -0.96 3.50
CA PHE A 106 -10.09 -0.52 3.62
C PHE A 106 -9.41 -0.33 2.26
N ALA A 107 -8.47 0.60 2.22
CA ALA A 107 -7.54 0.76 1.12
C ALA A 107 -6.40 -0.26 1.30
N PRO A 108 -6.30 -1.28 0.43
CA PRO A 108 -5.22 -2.25 0.49
C PRO A 108 -3.94 -1.68 -0.12
N LEU A 109 -2.82 -1.83 0.58
CA LEU A 109 -1.49 -1.43 0.13
C LEU A 109 -0.47 -2.50 0.52
N ILE A 110 0.38 -2.88 -0.42
CA ILE A 110 1.43 -3.87 -0.18
C ILE A 110 2.79 -3.20 -0.31
N CYS A 111 3.55 -3.17 0.79
CA CYS A 111 4.95 -2.77 0.86
C CYS A 111 5.22 -1.46 0.10
N PHE A 112 5.94 -1.52 -1.03
CA PHE A 112 6.35 -0.40 -1.84
C PHE A 112 5.21 0.46 -2.41
N ASP A 113 3.96 -0.06 -2.48
CA ASP A 113 2.78 0.74 -2.87
C ASP A 113 2.63 2.01 -2.03
N ILE A 114 3.01 1.95 -0.73
CA ILE A 114 2.90 3.08 0.20
C ILE A 114 3.78 4.28 -0.20
N ALA A 115 4.85 4.06 -0.96
CA ALA A 115 5.73 5.11 -1.44
C ALA A 115 5.05 6.02 -2.47
N PHE A 116 4.02 5.52 -3.16
CA PHE A 116 3.34 6.23 -4.25
C PHE A 116 2.08 6.96 -3.75
N GLY A 117 2.23 8.21 -3.33
CA GLY A 117 1.14 9.03 -2.76
C GLY A 117 -0.13 9.07 -3.62
N GLU A 118 0.00 9.12 -4.94
CA GLU A 118 -1.16 9.13 -5.84
C GLU A 118 -1.92 7.78 -5.85
N THR A 119 -1.22 6.66 -5.72
CA THR A 119 -1.84 5.33 -5.57
C THR A 119 -2.61 5.25 -4.25
N VAL A 120 -1.97 5.66 -3.16
CA VAL A 120 -2.61 5.73 -1.84
C VAL A 120 -3.83 6.64 -1.87
N ARG A 121 -3.71 7.83 -2.45
CA ARG A 121 -4.81 8.79 -2.59
C ARG A 121 -6.00 8.20 -3.36
N LYS A 122 -5.74 7.51 -4.48
CA LYS A 122 -6.80 6.87 -5.29
C LYS A 122 -7.49 5.74 -4.54
N SER A 123 -6.74 4.88 -3.86
CA SER A 123 -7.30 3.81 -3.02
C SER A 123 -8.15 4.38 -1.88
N ASN A 124 -7.80 5.54 -1.34
CA ASN A 124 -8.51 6.14 -0.23
C ASN A 124 -9.77 6.94 -0.61
N LYS A 125 -10.14 7.02 -1.88
CA LYS A 125 -11.36 7.74 -2.29
C LYS A 125 -12.66 7.16 -1.71
N SER A 126 -12.69 5.86 -1.49
CA SER A 126 -13.86 5.12 -0.98
C SER A 126 -13.51 4.19 0.19
N SER A 127 -12.42 4.46 0.90
CA SER A 127 -12.03 3.70 2.08
C SER A 127 -12.32 4.47 3.37
N ASP A 128 -12.47 3.72 4.45
CA ASP A 128 -12.65 4.23 5.81
C ASP A 128 -11.34 4.23 6.58
N PHE A 129 -10.42 3.32 6.23
CA PHE A 129 -9.08 3.19 6.80
C PHE A 129 -8.12 2.53 5.80
N ILE A 130 -6.85 2.41 6.18
CA ILE A 130 -5.79 1.82 5.36
C ILE A 130 -5.30 0.54 6.01
N ILE A 131 -5.08 -0.51 5.22
CA ILE A 131 -4.27 -1.65 5.63
C ILE A 131 -3.01 -1.68 4.76
N ASN A 132 -1.86 -1.61 5.41
CA ASN A 132 -0.57 -1.75 4.77
C ASN A 132 0.16 -2.98 5.31
N VAL A 133 0.38 -3.95 4.44
CA VAL A 133 1.21 -5.12 4.75
C VAL A 133 2.57 -4.99 4.09
N SER A 134 3.64 -5.44 4.75
CA SER A 134 4.99 -5.31 4.22
C SER A 134 5.90 -6.43 4.67
N ASN A 135 6.93 -6.69 3.87
CA ASN A 135 8.08 -7.47 4.25
C ASN A 135 9.33 -6.58 4.20
N ASP A 136 9.74 -6.07 5.35
CA ASP A 136 10.86 -5.14 5.49
C ASP A 136 12.22 -5.87 5.68
N THR A 137 12.25 -7.21 5.62
CA THR A 137 13.46 -8.04 5.71
C THR A 137 14.52 -7.62 4.68
N TRP A 138 14.11 -7.15 3.50
CA TRP A 138 14.96 -6.65 2.43
C TRP A 138 15.90 -5.51 2.86
N PHE A 139 15.48 -4.71 3.83
CA PHE A 139 16.25 -3.57 4.30
C PHE A 139 17.37 -3.96 5.28
N GLY A 140 17.36 -5.17 5.83
CA GLY A 140 18.34 -5.66 6.79
C GLY A 140 18.49 -4.70 7.98
N LYS A 141 19.75 -4.30 8.26
CA LYS A 141 20.09 -3.39 9.36
C LYS A 141 20.13 -1.91 8.95
N SER A 142 19.66 -1.58 7.75
CA SER A 142 19.69 -0.19 7.24
C SER A 142 18.61 0.68 7.92
N ILE A 143 18.62 1.98 7.57
CA ILE A 143 17.58 2.94 7.98
C ILE A 143 16.23 2.70 7.25
N GLY A 144 16.19 1.82 6.24
CA GLY A 144 15.03 1.59 5.39
C GLY A 144 13.72 1.35 6.12
N PRO A 145 13.63 0.45 7.13
CA PRO A 145 12.39 0.22 7.87
C PRO A 145 11.85 1.46 8.57
N TYR A 146 12.72 2.33 9.09
CA TYR A 146 12.33 3.60 9.72
C TYR A 146 11.75 4.57 8.70
N GLN A 147 12.42 4.74 7.56
CA GLN A 147 11.93 5.59 6.48
C GLN A 147 10.62 5.07 5.90
N HIS A 148 10.46 3.75 5.79
CA HIS A 148 9.23 3.12 5.32
C HIS A 148 8.06 3.35 6.28
N LEU A 149 8.30 3.30 7.60
CA LEU A 149 7.32 3.67 8.62
C LEU A 149 6.96 5.16 8.53
N ASP A 150 7.94 6.06 8.38
CA ASP A 150 7.69 7.50 8.26
C ASP A 150 6.89 7.85 7.01
N ILE A 151 7.14 7.18 5.88
CA ILE A 151 6.30 7.29 4.68
C ILE A 151 4.87 6.88 5.01
N ALA A 152 4.66 5.76 5.71
CA ALA A 152 3.32 5.30 6.10
C ALA A 152 2.59 6.34 6.96
N ARG A 153 3.28 6.97 7.93
CA ARG A 153 2.74 8.06 8.75
C ARG A 153 2.29 9.26 7.91
N VAL A 154 3.10 9.67 6.93
CA VAL A 154 2.72 10.76 6.02
C VAL A 154 1.45 10.43 5.25
N ARG A 155 1.27 9.17 4.82
CA ARG A 155 0.07 8.75 4.08
C ARG A 155 -1.21 8.85 4.92
N THR A 156 -1.14 8.60 6.22
CA THR A 156 -2.31 8.79 7.09
C THR A 156 -2.73 10.26 7.17
N ILE A 157 -1.77 11.18 7.31
CA ILE A 157 -1.99 12.64 7.33
C ILE A 157 -2.60 13.11 6.01
N GLU A 158 -1.97 12.75 4.89
CA GLU A 158 -2.40 13.15 3.54
C GLU A 158 -3.85 12.77 3.25
N ASN A 159 -4.29 11.63 3.76
CA ASN A 159 -5.60 11.06 3.45
C ASN A 159 -6.62 11.22 4.59
N ASN A 160 -6.22 11.70 5.76
CA ASN A 160 -7.02 11.75 6.98
C ASN A 160 -7.62 10.38 7.33
N LYS A 161 -6.78 9.34 7.32
CA LYS A 161 -7.20 7.95 7.57
C LYS A 161 -6.29 7.30 8.60
N TRP A 162 -6.88 6.46 9.46
CA TRP A 162 -6.13 5.55 10.29
C TRP A 162 -5.51 4.44 9.46
N MET A 163 -4.40 3.89 9.93
CA MET A 163 -3.71 2.78 9.26
C MET A 163 -3.41 1.65 10.24
N ILE A 164 -3.71 0.43 9.80
CA ILE A 164 -3.20 -0.81 10.38
C ILE A 164 -2.02 -1.24 9.51
N ARG A 165 -0.82 -1.28 10.09
CA ARG A 165 0.38 -1.74 9.41
C ARG A 165 0.86 -3.03 10.05
N ALA A 166 1.05 -4.09 9.23
CA ALA A 166 1.59 -5.37 9.64
C ALA A 166 2.83 -5.70 8.81
N THR A 167 3.96 -6.00 9.45
CA THR A 167 5.25 -6.18 8.76
C THR A 167 6.03 -7.39 9.23
N ASN A 168 6.71 -8.05 8.30
CA ASN A 168 7.79 -8.98 8.59
C ASN A 168 9.09 -8.19 8.76
N ASP A 169 9.78 -8.40 9.88
CA ASP A 169 11.06 -7.74 10.25
C ASP A 169 11.07 -6.21 10.06
N GLY A 170 9.91 -5.58 10.28
CA GLY A 170 9.75 -4.12 10.26
C GLY A 170 8.97 -3.66 11.48
N PHE A 171 8.33 -2.51 11.39
CA PHE A 171 7.49 -1.96 12.44
C PHE A 171 6.02 -2.22 12.13
N SER A 172 5.39 -3.16 12.84
CA SER A 172 3.94 -3.28 12.87
C SER A 172 3.38 -2.17 13.76
N ALA A 173 2.36 -1.45 13.30
CA ALA A 173 1.90 -0.26 14.01
C ALA A 173 0.43 0.05 13.75
N LEU A 174 -0.21 0.70 14.73
CA LEU A 174 -1.45 1.44 14.59
C LEU A 174 -1.11 2.93 14.50
N ILE A 175 -1.50 3.56 13.40
CA ILE A 175 -1.16 4.95 13.10
C ILE A 175 -2.45 5.74 12.94
N ASP A 176 -2.58 6.85 13.67
CA ASP A 176 -3.75 7.70 13.57
C ASP A 176 -3.74 8.60 12.30
N ASN A 177 -4.80 9.32 12.07
CA ASN A 177 -4.94 10.23 10.93
C ASN A 177 -4.03 11.48 11.00
N ASN A 178 -3.37 11.73 12.13
CA ASN A 178 -2.37 12.80 12.30
C ASN A 178 -0.94 12.28 12.15
N GLY A 179 -0.76 10.99 11.79
CA GLY A 179 0.54 10.37 11.67
C GLY A 179 1.18 9.97 13.00
N THR A 180 0.41 10.01 14.11
CA THR A 180 0.89 9.57 15.42
C THR A 180 0.87 8.06 15.48
N ILE A 181 1.96 7.46 15.90
CA ILE A 181 2.02 6.04 16.21
C ILE A 181 1.33 5.84 17.56
N VAL A 182 0.15 5.25 17.54
CA VAL A 182 -0.66 4.99 18.73
C VAL A 182 -0.08 3.82 19.52
N ASP A 183 0.30 2.77 18.78
CA ASP A 183 0.98 1.61 19.32
C ASP A 183 1.81 0.92 18.24
N LYS A 184 2.89 0.21 18.61
CA LYS A 184 3.77 -0.48 17.67
C LYS A 184 4.49 -1.67 18.28
N LEU A 185 4.85 -2.62 17.43
CA LEU A 185 5.89 -3.62 17.71
C LEU A 185 7.22 -3.13 17.16
N GLU A 186 8.28 -3.32 17.93
CA GLU A 186 9.64 -3.00 17.50
C GLU A 186 10.13 -3.99 16.44
N LYS A 187 11.09 -3.54 15.63
CA LYS A 187 11.72 -4.38 14.60
C LYS A 187 12.32 -5.65 15.24
N GLY A 188 12.05 -6.80 14.59
CA GLY A 188 12.56 -8.10 15.02
C GLY A 188 11.80 -8.74 16.19
N VAL A 189 10.69 -8.13 16.62
CA VAL A 189 9.81 -8.70 17.63
C VAL A 189 8.68 -9.47 16.94
N THR A 190 8.48 -10.74 17.36
CA THR A 190 7.33 -11.55 16.95
C THR A 190 6.30 -11.53 18.05
N ASP A 191 5.21 -10.77 17.85
CA ASP A 191 4.14 -10.61 18.82
C ASP A 191 2.84 -10.19 18.12
N VAL A 192 1.76 -10.05 18.90
CA VAL A 192 0.45 -9.56 18.45
C VAL A 192 0.27 -8.13 18.94
N LEU A 193 -0.12 -7.23 18.04
CA LEU A 193 -0.46 -5.85 18.36
C LEU A 193 -1.98 -5.73 18.43
N ASP A 194 -2.51 -5.47 19.61
CA ASP A 194 -3.93 -5.25 19.85
C ASP A 194 -4.25 -3.75 19.92
N GLY A 195 -5.39 -3.34 19.36
CA GLY A 195 -5.82 -1.95 19.45
C GLY A 195 -7.08 -1.64 18.67
N SER A 196 -7.46 -0.38 18.68
CA SER A 196 -8.65 0.12 17.98
C SER A 196 -8.29 1.25 17.03
N ILE A 197 -9.01 1.34 15.92
CA ILE A 197 -8.88 2.41 14.94
C ILE A 197 -10.20 3.18 14.83
N MET A 198 -10.13 4.42 14.36
CA MET A 198 -11.31 5.22 14.04
C MET A 198 -11.56 5.19 12.53
N LEU A 199 -12.82 5.00 12.14
CA LEU A 199 -13.27 5.12 10.76
C LEU A 199 -13.60 6.59 10.49
N LEU A 200 -12.99 7.20 9.47
CA LEU A 200 -13.10 8.63 9.19
C LEU A 200 -13.54 8.88 7.74
N ASP A 201 -14.63 9.61 7.56
CA ASP A 201 -15.16 9.98 6.23
C ASP A 201 -14.55 11.28 5.67
N LYS A 202 -14.07 12.18 6.55
CA LYS A 202 -13.52 13.47 6.13
C LYS A 202 -12.29 13.29 5.25
N ARG A 203 -12.23 14.07 4.16
CA ARG A 203 -11.13 14.10 3.22
C ARG A 203 -10.30 15.37 3.37
N THR A 204 -9.00 15.27 3.24
CA THR A 204 -8.11 16.42 3.15
C THR A 204 -8.20 17.08 1.77
N ILE A 205 -7.69 18.30 1.66
CA ILE A 205 -7.52 18.98 0.37
C ILE A 205 -6.66 18.13 -0.58
N TYR A 206 -5.56 17.55 -0.06
CA TYR A 206 -4.70 16.67 -0.84
C TYR A 206 -5.44 15.41 -1.32
N SER A 207 -6.19 14.75 -0.46
CA SER A 207 -6.99 13.56 -0.82
C SER A 207 -8.00 13.84 -1.93
N GLN A 208 -8.55 15.07 -1.99
CA GLN A 208 -9.50 15.50 -3.02
C GLN A 208 -8.80 15.86 -4.34
N TYR A 209 -7.80 16.73 -4.29
CA TYR A 209 -7.22 17.37 -5.47
C TYR A 209 -5.82 16.85 -5.83
N GLY A 210 -5.14 16.12 -4.92
CA GLY A 210 -3.80 15.61 -5.13
C GLY A 210 -2.78 16.74 -5.37
N TYR A 211 -1.80 16.44 -6.22
CA TYR A 211 -0.74 17.36 -6.57
C TYR A 211 -1.18 18.48 -7.55
N TYR A 212 -2.39 18.45 -8.08
CA TYR A 212 -2.82 19.44 -9.08
C TYR A 212 -2.96 20.84 -8.48
N LEU A 213 -3.45 20.92 -7.24
CA LEU A 213 -3.70 22.23 -6.60
C LEU A 213 -2.45 23.11 -6.50
N PRO A 214 -1.29 22.65 -6.01
CA PRO A 214 -0.06 23.43 -6.00
C PRO A 214 0.37 23.89 -7.39
N TYR A 215 0.26 23.05 -8.41
CA TYR A 215 0.63 23.43 -9.79
C TYR A 215 -0.30 24.49 -10.37
N VAL A 216 -1.59 24.39 -10.11
CA VAL A 216 -2.58 25.40 -10.54
C VAL A 216 -2.28 26.73 -9.87
N LEU A 217 -2.02 26.74 -8.56
CA LEU A 217 -1.64 27.96 -7.82
C LEU A 217 -0.35 28.58 -8.36
N ALA A 218 0.68 27.77 -8.59
CA ALA A 218 1.93 28.25 -9.16
C ALA A 218 1.74 28.86 -10.55
N PHE A 219 0.91 28.24 -11.39
CA PHE A 219 0.57 28.78 -12.72
C PHE A 219 -0.10 30.15 -12.63
N PHE A 220 -1.08 30.31 -11.72
CA PHE A 220 -1.75 31.62 -11.54
C PHE A 220 -0.81 32.69 -11.01
N ILE A 221 0.08 32.37 -10.07
CA ILE A 221 1.09 33.30 -9.54
C ILE A 221 2.01 33.77 -10.67
N LEU A 222 2.49 32.85 -11.52
CA LEU A 222 3.32 33.19 -12.67
C LEU A 222 2.56 34.08 -13.68
N LEU A 223 1.31 33.72 -13.97
CA LEU A 223 0.47 34.49 -14.89
C LEU A 223 0.27 35.92 -14.40
N ILE A 224 -0.07 36.12 -13.14
CA ILE A 224 -0.24 37.43 -12.52
C ILE A 224 1.09 38.23 -12.61
N SER A 225 2.20 37.59 -12.28
CA SER A 225 3.53 38.22 -12.35
C SER A 225 3.85 38.72 -13.77
N VAL A 226 3.54 37.94 -14.81
CA VAL A 226 3.72 38.35 -16.21
C VAL A 226 2.81 39.51 -16.57
N ILE A 227 1.54 39.48 -16.19
CA ILE A 227 0.59 40.56 -16.42
C ILE A 227 1.07 41.89 -15.81
N ILE A 228 1.47 41.87 -14.52
CA ILE A 228 1.99 43.05 -13.84
C ILE A 228 3.20 43.61 -14.58
N ARG A 229 4.14 42.74 -15.02
CA ARG A 229 5.33 43.16 -15.75
C ARG A 229 5.01 43.81 -17.11
N LEU A 230 4.01 43.29 -17.81
CA LEU A 230 3.56 43.84 -19.10
C LEU A 230 2.85 45.18 -18.93
N CYS A 231 2.03 45.33 -17.88
CA CYS A 231 1.37 46.60 -17.58
C CYS A 231 2.37 47.67 -17.14
N SER A 232 3.36 47.34 -16.36
CA SER A 232 4.43 48.25 -15.92
C SER A 232 5.27 48.78 -17.09
N LYS A 233 5.52 47.94 -18.10
CA LYS A 233 6.27 48.39 -19.32
C LYS A 233 5.50 49.34 -20.26
N LYS A 234 4.17 49.47 -20.11
CA LYS A 234 3.35 50.38 -20.90
C LYS A 234 3.23 51.79 -20.31
N GLN A 235 3.78 52.00 -19.12
CA GLN A 235 3.78 53.32 -18.45
C GLN A 235 5.10 54.13 -18.67
N TYR A 236 6.01 53.59 -19.44
CA TYR A 236 7.23 54.27 -19.89
C TYR A 236 7.21 54.26 -21.46
#